data_c8887816738b662745392ec937fabb93
#
_entry.id   c8887816738b662745392ec937fabb93
#
_cell.length_a   1.000
_cell.length_b   1.000
_cell.length_c   1.000
_cell.angle_alpha   90.00
_cell.angle_beta   90.00
_cell.angle_gamma   90.00
#
_symmetry.space_group_name_H-M   'P 1'
#
loop_
_entity.id
_entity.type
_entity.pdbx_description
1 polymer ?
#
loop_
_entity_poly.entity_id
_entity_poly.type
_entity_poly.pdbx_seq_one_letter_code
_entity_poly.pdbx_strand_id
1 'polypeptide(L)'
;MFYNREVKPLSDTWGVSGKITVNAILNSLDDVAMQHAELTGDDVLERSKNAVNWVMTGWDIRILNLPKNNEEYKIKTWVNSNIGALSSTREFLLMDTAGNPCVKAQAYISILDLVRNRPVRFSDTDLARYQPEPDTVIEAPVKKIAAPKEFIAEKTLVVRRSDIDFNEHVHNTTYLTLAMEVLPEELYKEQNFQAIRINFKKALVLDDVATIKLAQTEQGYVVAIYKE
;
A
#
# COMPACT_ATOMS: atom_id res chain seq x y z
N MET A 1 -6.85 -16.91 -8.37
CA MET A 1 -7.19 -17.75 -7.18
C MET A 1 -7.06 -16.93 -5.90
N PHE A 2 -7.80 -17.32 -4.87
CA PHE A 2 -7.66 -16.75 -3.54
C PHE A 2 -6.44 -17.33 -2.83
N TYR A 3 -5.63 -16.45 -2.22
CA TYR A 3 -4.54 -16.86 -1.33
C TYR A 3 -4.86 -16.39 0.09
N ASN A 4 -4.60 -17.24 1.08
CA ASN A 4 -4.90 -16.97 2.48
C ASN A 4 -3.63 -17.17 3.34
N ARG A 5 -3.39 -16.23 4.26
CA ARG A 5 -2.30 -16.30 5.23
C ARG A 5 -2.79 -15.94 6.63
N GLU A 6 -2.45 -16.75 7.60
CA GLU A 6 -2.57 -16.41 9.01
C GLU A 6 -1.35 -15.61 9.44
N VAL A 7 -1.57 -14.52 10.15
CA VAL A 7 -0.53 -13.59 10.60
C VAL A 7 -0.65 -13.44 12.10
N LYS A 8 0.47 -13.61 12.79
CA LYS A 8 0.61 -13.31 14.21
C LYS A 8 1.40 -12.01 14.35
N PRO A 9 0.80 -10.95 14.91
CA PRO A 9 1.52 -9.70 15.08
C PRO A 9 2.74 -9.85 15.99
N LEU A 10 3.85 -9.24 15.61
CA LEU A 10 5.05 -9.14 16.42
C LEU A 10 5.00 -7.87 17.28
N SER A 11 5.76 -7.81 18.37
CA SER A 11 5.75 -6.67 19.30
C SER A 11 6.23 -5.36 18.67
N ASP A 12 7.07 -5.42 17.65
CA ASP A 12 7.56 -4.26 16.88
C ASP A 12 6.50 -3.65 15.94
N THR A 13 5.35 -4.33 15.78
CA THR A 13 4.20 -3.81 15.01
C THR A 13 3.27 -2.92 15.84
N TRP A 14 3.53 -2.77 17.14
CA TRP A 14 2.68 -2.00 18.04
C TRP A 14 3.12 -0.54 18.11
N GLY A 15 2.17 0.36 18.05
CA GLY A 15 2.40 1.78 18.23
C GLY A 15 2.52 2.18 19.70
N VAL A 16 2.76 3.47 19.94
CA VAL A 16 2.91 4.03 21.28
C VAL A 16 1.68 3.88 22.17
N SER A 17 0.50 3.72 21.60
CA SER A 17 -0.75 3.40 22.33
C SER A 17 -0.87 1.92 22.70
N GLY A 18 0.10 1.09 22.33
CA GLY A 18 0.04 -0.35 22.50
C GLY A 18 -0.93 -1.05 21.53
N LYS A 19 -1.45 -0.37 20.51
CA LYS A 19 -2.29 -0.93 19.44
C LYS A 19 -1.42 -1.28 18.23
N ILE A 20 -1.88 -2.23 17.41
CA ILE A 20 -1.25 -2.49 16.11
C ILE A 20 -1.34 -1.24 15.24
N THR A 21 -0.28 -0.92 14.53
CA THR A 21 -0.23 0.28 13.68
C THR A 21 -0.82 0.00 12.30
N VAL A 22 -1.37 1.03 11.65
CA VAL A 22 -1.83 0.92 10.25
C VAL A 22 -0.67 0.64 9.29
N ASN A 23 0.54 1.07 9.63
CA ASN A 23 1.76 0.72 8.89
C ASN A 23 2.05 -0.78 8.95
N ALA A 24 1.93 -1.39 10.13
CA ALA A 24 2.11 -2.83 10.29
C ALA A 24 1.06 -3.62 9.49
N ILE A 25 -0.19 -3.14 9.47
CA ILE A 25 -1.23 -3.74 8.63
C ILE A 25 -0.84 -3.62 7.15
N LEU A 26 -0.45 -2.45 6.67
CA LEU A 26 -0.07 -2.26 5.27
C LEU A 26 1.12 -3.15 4.87
N ASN A 27 2.14 -3.25 5.74
CA ASN A 27 3.27 -4.16 5.54
C ASN A 27 2.81 -5.62 5.43
N SER A 28 1.88 -6.05 6.30
CA SER A 28 1.34 -7.42 6.25
C SER A 28 0.55 -7.69 4.95
N LEU A 29 -0.19 -6.71 4.44
CA LEU A 29 -0.90 -6.84 3.16
C LEU A 29 0.10 -6.99 2.00
N ASP A 30 1.15 -6.17 1.98
CA ASP A 30 2.19 -6.22 0.96
C ASP A 30 2.96 -7.55 0.98
N ASP A 31 3.35 -8.00 2.16
CA ASP A 31 4.04 -9.28 2.40
C ASP A 31 3.21 -10.48 1.88
N VAL A 32 1.91 -10.49 2.18
CA VAL A 32 1.01 -11.56 1.71
C VAL A 32 0.85 -11.51 0.18
N ALA A 33 0.92 -10.34 -0.44
CA ALA A 33 0.92 -10.21 -1.89
C ALA A 33 2.20 -10.81 -2.51
N MET A 34 3.36 -10.58 -1.89
CA MET A 34 4.64 -11.14 -2.31
C MET A 34 4.65 -12.68 -2.18
N GLN A 35 4.16 -13.23 -1.07
CA GLN A 35 4.02 -14.67 -0.87
C GLN A 35 3.08 -15.32 -1.90
N HIS A 36 1.99 -14.62 -2.26
CA HIS A 36 1.10 -15.10 -3.33
C HIS A 36 1.81 -15.11 -4.69
N ALA A 37 2.64 -14.10 -4.98
CA ALA A 37 3.45 -14.05 -6.20
C ALA A 37 4.41 -15.26 -6.27
N GLU A 38 5.14 -15.50 -5.20
CA GLU A 38 6.06 -16.63 -5.09
C GLU A 38 5.34 -17.98 -5.31
N LEU A 39 4.17 -18.17 -4.67
CA LEU A 39 3.37 -19.38 -4.83
C LEU A 39 2.93 -19.63 -6.28
N THR A 40 2.67 -18.56 -7.04
CA THR A 40 2.28 -18.65 -8.46
C THR A 40 3.47 -18.78 -9.41
N GLY A 41 4.70 -18.84 -8.87
CA GLY A 41 5.94 -18.90 -9.66
C GLY A 41 6.29 -17.54 -10.32
N ASP A 42 5.75 -16.44 -9.80
CA ASP A 42 6.15 -15.09 -10.23
C ASP A 42 7.34 -14.63 -9.40
N ASP A 43 8.54 -14.87 -9.92
CA ASP A 43 9.78 -14.40 -9.29
C ASP A 43 9.90 -12.88 -9.42
N VAL A 44 9.50 -12.19 -8.35
CA VAL A 44 9.47 -10.72 -8.30
C VAL A 44 10.89 -10.15 -8.41
N LEU A 45 11.92 -10.81 -7.86
CA LEU A 45 13.30 -10.34 -7.93
C LEU A 45 13.86 -10.48 -9.35
N GLU A 46 13.58 -11.59 -10.02
CA GLU A 46 13.97 -11.73 -11.43
C GLU A 46 13.18 -10.76 -12.32
N ARG A 47 11.89 -10.58 -12.05
CA ARG A 47 11.06 -9.65 -12.81
C ARG A 47 11.53 -8.20 -12.65
N SER A 48 12.02 -7.79 -11.49
CA SER A 48 12.51 -6.43 -11.24
C SER A 48 13.70 -6.05 -12.12
N LYS A 49 14.44 -7.04 -12.65
CA LYS A 49 15.55 -6.85 -13.59
C LYS A 49 15.07 -6.66 -15.04
N ASN A 50 13.81 -6.89 -15.33
CA ASN A 50 13.25 -6.78 -16.66
C ASN A 50 12.87 -5.34 -17.00
N ALA A 51 12.93 -5.01 -18.29
CA ALA A 51 12.51 -3.72 -18.80
C ALA A 51 11.00 -3.45 -18.61
N VAL A 52 10.19 -4.50 -18.43
CA VAL A 52 8.75 -4.41 -18.17
C VAL A 52 8.49 -4.92 -16.77
N ASN A 53 7.92 -4.08 -15.92
CA ASN A 53 7.70 -4.41 -14.51
C ASN A 53 6.36 -3.90 -14.00
N TRP A 54 5.88 -4.53 -12.94
CA TRP A 54 4.68 -4.10 -12.24
C TRP A 54 5.01 -2.91 -11.35
N VAL A 55 4.14 -1.93 -11.40
CA VAL A 55 4.26 -0.72 -10.60
C VAL A 55 2.98 -0.53 -9.81
N MET A 56 3.15 -0.38 -8.51
CA MET A 56 2.06 0.03 -7.65
C MET A 56 1.80 1.53 -7.82
N THR A 57 0.55 1.88 -8.11
CA THR A 57 0.15 3.28 -8.35
C THR A 57 -0.63 3.87 -7.18
N GLY A 58 -1.05 3.04 -6.23
CA GLY A 58 -1.72 3.51 -5.01
C GLY A 58 -2.40 2.42 -4.21
N TRP A 59 -2.99 2.87 -3.10
CA TRP A 59 -3.79 2.07 -2.19
C TRP A 59 -5.11 2.78 -1.85
N ASP A 60 -6.17 1.98 -1.64
CA ASP A 60 -7.37 2.36 -0.89
C ASP A 60 -7.56 1.36 0.23
N ILE A 61 -7.57 1.83 1.47
CA ILE A 61 -7.64 1.00 2.68
C ILE A 61 -8.83 1.50 3.50
N ARG A 62 -9.74 0.59 3.85
CA ARG A 62 -10.90 0.84 4.70
C ARG A 62 -10.72 0.06 5.99
N ILE A 63 -10.68 0.77 7.10
CA ILE A 63 -10.48 0.21 8.44
C ILE A 63 -11.83 0.16 9.13
N LEU A 64 -12.33 -1.05 9.35
CA LEU A 64 -13.59 -1.30 10.06
C LEU A 64 -13.30 -1.45 11.56
N ASN A 65 -12.24 -2.20 11.86
CA ASN A 65 -11.71 -2.41 13.19
C ASN A 65 -10.26 -2.90 13.06
N LEU A 66 -9.37 -2.49 13.94
CA LEU A 66 -8.02 -3.06 13.96
C LEU A 66 -7.99 -4.31 14.84
N PRO A 67 -7.23 -5.37 14.45
CA PRO A 67 -7.01 -6.51 15.32
C PRO A 67 -6.39 -6.06 16.65
N LYS A 68 -6.74 -6.76 17.73
CA LYS A 68 -6.09 -6.50 19.01
C LYS A 68 -4.67 -7.03 19.02
N ASN A 69 -3.85 -6.45 19.87
CA ASN A 69 -2.49 -6.94 20.09
C ASN A 69 -2.51 -8.41 20.52
N ASN A 70 -1.57 -9.18 20.00
CA ASN A 70 -1.46 -10.63 20.21
C ASN A 70 -2.60 -11.50 19.65
N GLU A 71 -3.61 -10.92 19.02
CA GLU A 71 -4.61 -11.70 18.28
C GLU A 71 -4.09 -12.01 16.88
N GLU A 72 -4.16 -13.27 16.50
CA GLU A 72 -3.91 -13.70 15.13
C GLU A 72 -5.02 -13.17 14.22
N TYR A 73 -4.67 -12.84 12.99
CA TYR A 73 -5.62 -12.45 11.97
C TYR A 73 -5.31 -13.16 10.65
N LYS A 74 -6.31 -13.22 9.80
CA LYS A 74 -6.18 -13.85 8.50
C LYS A 74 -6.29 -12.81 7.40
N ILE A 75 -5.35 -12.84 6.45
CA ILE A 75 -5.41 -12.05 5.24
C ILE A 75 -5.75 -12.97 4.06
N LYS A 76 -6.79 -12.61 3.33
CA LYS A 76 -7.16 -13.17 2.03
C LYS A 76 -6.81 -12.16 0.95
N THR A 77 -6.10 -12.59 -0.11
CA THR A 77 -5.76 -11.73 -1.25
C THR A 77 -5.99 -12.42 -2.58
N TRP A 78 -6.26 -11.66 -3.63
CA TRP A 78 -6.37 -12.12 -5.02
C TRP A 78 -6.16 -10.98 -5.99
N VAL A 79 -5.79 -11.30 -7.22
CA VAL A 79 -5.80 -10.34 -8.33
C VAL A 79 -7.21 -10.26 -8.89
N ASN A 80 -7.73 -9.06 -9.11
CA ASN A 80 -9.07 -8.87 -9.67
C ASN A 80 -9.08 -9.19 -11.17
N SER A 81 -10.11 -9.89 -11.63
CA SER A 81 -10.28 -10.24 -13.06
C SER A 81 -10.87 -9.11 -13.89
N ASN A 82 -11.45 -8.07 -13.26
CA ASN A 82 -11.92 -6.86 -13.94
C ASN A 82 -10.73 -5.96 -14.27
N ILE A 83 -9.96 -6.37 -15.25
CA ILE A 83 -8.72 -5.74 -15.66
C ILE A 83 -9.04 -4.63 -16.65
N GLY A 84 -8.67 -3.39 -16.31
CA GLY A 84 -8.62 -2.30 -17.28
C GLY A 84 -7.50 -2.54 -18.29
N ALA A 85 -7.54 -1.83 -19.42
CA ALA A 85 -6.50 -2.02 -20.46
C ALA A 85 -5.07 -1.81 -19.95
N LEU A 86 -4.87 -0.95 -18.94
CA LEU A 86 -3.56 -0.51 -18.43
C LEU A 86 -3.46 -0.58 -16.90
N SER A 87 -4.49 -1.05 -16.20
CA SER A 87 -4.50 -1.11 -14.74
C SER A 87 -5.37 -2.26 -14.24
N SER A 88 -5.00 -2.82 -13.10
CA SER A 88 -5.77 -3.82 -12.36
C SER A 88 -5.70 -3.50 -10.87
N THR A 89 -6.47 -4.24 -10.07
CA THR A 89 -6.39 -4.19 -8.62
C THR A 89 -5.99 -5.54 -8.04
N ARG A 90 -5.30 -5.48 -6.93
CA ARG A 90 -5.17 -6.61 -6.03
C ARG A 90 -6.03 -6.32 -4.81
N GLU A 91 -6.88 -7.27 -4.49
CA GLU A 91 -7.84 -7.18 -3.40
C GLU A 91 -7.29 -7.81 -2.14
N PHE A 92 -7.66 -7.24 -0.99
CA PHE A 92 -7.27 -7.76 0.32
C PHE A 92 -8.43 -7.68 1.30
N LEU A 93 -8.66 -8.76 2.03
CA LEU A 93 -9.59 -8.83 3.13
C LEU A 93 -8.86 -9.35 4.36
N LEU A 94 -8.67 -8.50 5.37
CA LEU A 94 -8.16 -8.90 6.67
C LEU A 94 -9.33 -9.19 7.60
N MET A 95 -9.30 -10.33 8.25
CA MET A 95 -10.33 -10.84 9.14
C MET A 95 -9.75 -11.22 10.49
N ASP A 96 -10.55 -11.06 11.55
CA ASP A 96 -10.24 -11.60 12.87
C ASP A 96 -10.34 -13.15 12.89
N THR A 97 -10.04 -13.75 14.02
CA THR A 97 -10.13 -15.22 14.22
C THR A 97 -11.56 -15.77 14.14
N ALA A 98 -12.57 -14.93 14.32
CA ALA A 98 -13.97 -15.28 14.15
C ALA A 98 -14.46 -15.15 12.71
N GLY A 99 -13.60 -14.62 11.80
CA GLY A 99 -13.92 -14.39 10.39
C GLY A 99 -14.61 -13.06 10.11
N ASN A 100 -14.68 -12.15 11.08
CA ASN A 100 -15.24 -10.83 10.84
C ASN A 100 -14.26 -9.94 10.10
N PRO A 101 -14.72 -9.19 9.07
CA PRO A 101 -13.88 -8.25 8.35
C PRO A 101 -13.35 -7.13 9.26
N CYS A 102 -12.04 -6.95 9.29
CA CYS A 102 -11.35 -5.89 10.03
C CYS A 102 -10.85 -4.79 9.10
N VAL A 103 -10.23 -5.17 7.97
CA VAL A 103 -9.72 -4.23 6.96
C VAL A 103 -10.05 -4.75 5.58
N LYS A 104 -10.51 -3.84 4.72
CA LYS A 104 -10.67 -4.04 3.27
C LYS A 104 -9.67 -3.15 2.56
N ALA A 105 -8.90 -3.69 1.62
CA ALA A 105 -7.94 -2.88 0.88
C ALA A 105 -7.84 -3.27 -0.59
N GLN A 106 -7.52 -2.29 -1.42
CA GLN A 106 -7.18 -2.47 -2.83
C GLN A 106 -5.82 -1.83 -3.10
N ALA A 107 -4.90 -2.58 -3.70
CA ALA A 107 -3.69 -2.04 -4.30
C ALA A 107 -3.93 -1.84 -5.80
N TYR A 108 -3.63 -0.65 -6.31
CA TYR A 108 -3.72 -0.32 -7.73
C TYR A 108 -2.39 -0.62 -8.38
N ILE A 109 -2.42 -1.42 -9.43
CA ILE A 109 -1.22 -1.86 -10.13
C ILE A 109 -1.34 -1.54 -11.62
N SER A 110 -0.21 -1.18 -12.22
CA SER A 110 -0.03 -1.03 -13.66
C SER A 110 1.25 -1.73 -14.07
N ILE A 111 1.38 -2.05 -15.34
CA ILE A 111 2.63 -2.57 -15.90
C ILE A 111 3.27 -1.45 -16.71
N LEU A 112 4.53 -1.18 -16.44
CA LEU A 112 5.31 -0.18 -17.14
C LEU A 112 6.47 -0.83 -17.92
N ASP A 113 6.63 -0.39 -19.16
CA ASP A 113 7.91 -0.49 -19.89
C ASP A 113 8.82 0.61 -19.32
N LEU A 114 9.79 0.22 -18.49
CA LEU A 114 10.68 1.13 -17.80
C LEU A 114 11.68 1.82 -18.74
N VAL A 115 11.97 1.22 -19.90
CA VAL A 115 12.85 1.82 -20.92
C VAL A 115 12.13 2.94 -21.66
N ARG A 116 10.86 2.68 -22.04
CA ARG A 116 10.05 3.65 -22.79
C ARG A 116 9.21 4.55 -21.89
N ASN A 117 9.22 4.30 -20.57
CA ASN A 117 8.44 4.99 -19.54
C ASN A 117 6.94 5.11 -19.90
N ARG A 118 6.33 3.99 -20.29
CA ARG A 118 4.94 3.95 -20.72
C ARG A 118 4.21 2.69 -20.20
N PRO A 119 2.91 2.78 -19.94
CA PRO A 119 2.12 1.62 -19.57
C PRO A 119 2.07 0.58 -20.70
N VAL A 120 2.05 -0.69 -20.29
CA VAL A 120 1.87 -1.87 -21.15
C VAL A 120 0.50 -2.48 -20.88
N ARG A 121 -0.13 -3.04 -21.90
CA ARG A 121 -1.43 -3.72 -21.75
C ARG A 121 -1.28 -5.02 -20.95
N PHE A 122 -2.22 -5.27 -20.07
CA PHE A 122 -2.24 -6.49 -19.28
C PHE A 122 -2.37 -7.78 -20.10
N SER A 123 -2.98 -7.70 -21.26
CA SER A 123 -3.09 -8.84 -22.20
C SER A 123 -1.71 -9.38 -22.66
N ASP A 124 -0.67 -8.58 -22.54
CA ASP A 124 0.68 -8.94 -22.95
C ASP A 124 1.49 -9.52 -21.76
N THR A 125 0.83 -9.87 -20.68
CA THR A 125 1.46 -10.31 -19.42
C THR A 125 0.93 -11.65 -18.94
N ASP A 126 1.71 -12.28 -18.08
CA ASP A 126 1.36 -13.58 -17.49
C ASP A 126 0.50 -13.43 -16.22
N LEU A 127 -0.63 -12.71 -16.33
CA LEU A 127 -1.59 -12.61 -15.21
C LEU A 127 -2.37 -13.91 -14.96
N ALA A 128 -2.46 -14.78 -15.96
CA ALA A 128 -3.21 -16.02 -15.87
C ALA A 128 -2.71 -16.93 -14.74
N ARG A 129 -1.42 -16.85 -14.38
CA ARG A 129 -0.82 -17.60 -13.27
C ARG A 129 -1.50 -17.31 -11.93
N TYR A 130 -2.02 -16.08 -11.73
CA TYR A 130 -2.73 -15.69 -10.52
C TYR A 130 -4.17 -16.19 -10.46
N GLN A 131 -4.69 -16.76 -11.57
CA GLN A 131 -6.10 -17.15 -11.70
C GLN A 131 -7.02 -16.04 -11.15
N PRO A 132 -7.10 -14.89 -11.82
CA PRO A 132 -7.81 -13.72 -11.31
C PRO A 132 -9.28 -14.01 -10.97
N GLU A 133 -9.79 -13.35 -9.93
CA GLU A 133 -11.14 -13.52 -9.41
C GLU A 133 -11.98 -12.24 -9.60
N PRO A 134 -13.29 -12.34 -9.83
CA PRO A 134 -14.12 -11.17 -10.13
C PRO A 134 -14.52 -10.35 -8.88
N ASP A 135 -14.35 -10.91 -7.70
CA ASP A 135 -14.78 -10.29 -6.45
C ASP A 135 -13.99 -9.00 -6.17
N THR A 136 -14.67 -7.99 -5.63
CA THR A 136 -14.05 -6.75 -5.18
C THR A 136 -14.45 -6.47 -3.73
N VAL A 137 -13.51 -5.97 -2.92
CA VAL A 137 -13.77 -5.61 -1.52
C VAL A 137 -14.23 -4.17 -1.35
N ILE A 138 -13.93 -3.30 -2.33
CA ILE A 138 -14.31 -1.88 -2.36
C ILE A 138 -14.95 -1.58 -3.71
N GLU A 139 -16.26 -1.33 -3.72
CA GLU A 139 -17.03 -1.15 -4.96
C GLU A 139 -16.88 0.23 -5.60
N ALA A 140 -16.52 1.25 -4.79
CA ALA A 140 -16.43 2.62 -5.28
C ALA A 140 -15.08 2.89 -5.97
N PRO A 141 -15.07 3.47 -7.18
CA PRO A 141 -13.82 3.84 -7.84
C PRO A 141 -13.06 4.88 -7.02
N VAL A 142 -11.74 4.73 -6.96
CA VAL A 142 -10.87 5.67 -6.27
C VAL A 142 -10.88 7.01 -7.00
N LYS A 143 -11.36 8.03 -6.32
CA LYS A 143 -11.19 9.40 -6.78
C LYS A 143 -9.74 9.83 -6.54
N LYS A 144 -9.13 10.51 -7.52
CA LYS A 144 -7.80 11.11 -7.34
C LYS A 144 -7.82 12.02 -6.11
N ILE A 145 -6.77 11.94 -5.30
CA ILE A 145 -6.56 12.87 -4.20
C ILE A 145 -6.20 14.22 -4.84
N ALA A 146 -7.02 15.25 -4.59
CA ALA A 146 -6.73 16.60 -5.06
C ALA A 146 -5.49 17.13 -4.30
N ALA A 147 -4.61 17.82 -5.03
CA ALA A 147 -3.50 18.49 -4.40
C ALA A 147 -4.02 19.68 -3.57
N PRO A 148 -3.69 19.77 -2.27
CA PRO A 148 -4.08 20.91 -1.45
C PRO A 148 -3.42 22.20 -1.94
N LYS A 149 -4.08 23.33 -1.71
CA LYS A 149 -3.54 24.67 -2.01
C LYS A 149 -2.80 25.26 -0.82
N GLU A 150 -3.22 24.91 0.39
CA GLU A 150 -2.69 25.43 1.65
C GLU A 150 -2.28 24.28 2.55
N PHE A 151 -1.20 24.47 3.28
CA PHE A 151 -0.65 23.50 4.22
C PHE A 151 -0.55 24.10 5.60
N ILE A 152 -0.79 23.28 6.63
CA ILE A 152 -0.80 23.69 8.04
C ILE A 152 0.46 23.25 8.79
N ALA A 153 1.21 22.30 8.24
CA ALA A 153 2.49 21.85 8.78
C ALA A 153 3.35 21.27 7.66
N GLU A 154 4.67 21.29 7.87
CA GLU A 154 5.63 20.63 7.00
C GLU A 154 6.82 20.08 7.79
N LYS A 155 7.47 19.06 7.25
CA LYS A 155 8.69 18.46 7.77
C LYS A 155 9.56 18.00 6.60
N THR A 156 10.84 18.25 6.69
CA THR A 156 11.83 17.80 5.69
C THR A 156 12.64 16.64 6.27
N LEU A 157 12.79 15.59 5.50
CA LEU A 157 13.55 14.38 5.85
C LEU A 157 14.46 13.99 4.69
N VAL A 158 15.61 13.40 5.02
CA VAL A 158 16.48 12.75 4.03
C VAL A 158 16.13 11.26 3.99
N VAL A 159 15.95 10.72 2.79
CA VAL A 159 15.68 9.29 2.57
C VAL A 159 16.87 8.47 3.04
N ARG A 160 16.61 7.51 3.93
CA ARG A 160 17.63 6.68 4.57
C ARG A 160 17.84 5.37 3.82
N ARG A 161 18.96 4.70 4.06
CA ARG A 161 19.24 3.35 3.53
C ARG A 161 18.19 2.32 3.95
N SER A 162 17.62 2.44 5.15
CA SER A 162 16.57 1.58 5.66
C SER A 162 15.21 1.76 4.98
N ASP A 163 15.03 2.84 4.24
CA ASP A 163 13.78 3.15 3.53
C ASP A 163 13.74 2.54 2.13
N ILE A 164 14.87 2.00 1.64
CA ILE A 164 15.08 1.55 0.27
C ILE A 164 14.81 0.04 0.13
N ASP A 165 14.05 -0.32 -0.90
CA ASP A 165 13.76 -1.70 -1.28
C ASP A 165 14.76 -2.26 -2.33
N PHE A 166 14.52 -3.49 -2.78
CA PHE A 166 15.33 -4.17 -3.80
C PHE A 166 15.26 -3.55 -5.20
N ASN A 167 14.32 -2.62 -5.45
CA ASN A 167 14.25 -1.83 -6.69
C ASN A 167 15.03 -0.51 -6.59
N GLU A 168 15.82 -0.32 -5.51
CA GLU A 168 16.58 0.91 -5.22
C GLU A 168 15.70 2.16 -5.06
N HIS A 169 14.42 1.98 -4.68
CA HIS A 169 13.47 3.05 -4.40
C HIS A 169 12.97 2.96 -2.97
N VAL A 170 12.41 4.06 -2.46
CA VAL A 170 11.69 4.05 -1.20
C VAL A 170 10.54 3.04 -1.31
N HIS A 171 10.53 2.06 -0.40
CA HIS A 171 9.52 1.01 -0.37
C HIS A 171 8.12 1.61 -0.28
N ASN A 172 7.15 1.06 -1.00
CA ASN A 172 5.82 1.65 -1.13
C ASN A 172 5.12 1.88 0.22
N THR A 173 5.27 0.98 1.18
CA THR A 173 4.67 1.11 2.52
C THR A 173 5.37 2.17 3.39
N THR A 174 6.63 2.49 3.13
CA THR A 174 7.40 3.51 3.84
C THR A 174 6.81 4.91 3.64
N TYR A 175 6.15 5.19 2.51
CA TYR A 175 5.48 6.48 2.32
C TYR A 175 4.40 6.76 3.37
N LEU A 176 3.72 5.73 3.87
CA LEU A 176 2.79 5.89 5.00
C LEU A 176 3.54 6.26 6.29
N THR A 177 4.71 5.63 6.54
CA THR A 177 5.57 6.00 7.68
C THR A 177 6.01 7.45 7.59
N LEU A 178 6.48 7.89 6.42
CA LEU A 178 6.85 9.29 6.21
C LEU A 178 5.67 10.24 6.43
N ALA A 179 4.47 9.87 5.96
CA ALA A 179 3.28 10.69 6.14
C ALA A 179 2.88 10.85 7.62
N MET A 180 3.11 9.83 8.46
CA MET A 180 2.83 9.91 9.90
C MET A 180 3.64 11.00 10.63
N GLU A 181 4.80 11.39 10.09
CA GLU A 181 5.72 12.35 10.71
C GLU A 181 5.19 13.78 10.81
N VAL A 182 4.16 14.14 10.05
CA VAL A 182 3.54 15.48 10.06
C VAL A 182 2.12 15.48 10.62
N LEU A 183 1.58 14.32 10.98
CA LEU A 183 0.24 14.23 11.55
C LEU A 183 0.18 14.83 12.97
N PRO A 184 -0.99 15.33 13.41
CA PRO A 184 -1.20 15.69 14.80
C PRO A 184 -0.86 14.52 15.73
N GLU A 185 -0.21 14.83 16.86
CA GLU A 185 0.33 13.82 17.78
C GLU A 185 -0.74 12.84 18.29
N GLU A 186 -1.96 13.33 18.56
CA GLU A 186 -3.09 12.51 19.00
C GLU A 186 -3.47 11.49 17.91
N LEU A 187 -3.56 11.92 16.65
CA LEU A 187 -3.88 11.03 15.54
C LEU A 187 -2.77 10.00 15.30
N TYR A 188 -1.51 10.42 15.41
CA TYR A 188 -0.36 9.53 15.34
C TYR A 188 -0.38 8.44 16.43
N LYS A 189 -0.70 8.83 17.69
CA LYS A 189 -0.74 7.90 18.82
C LYS A 189 -1.92 6.93 18.74
N GLU A 190 -3.11 7.44 18.47
CA GLU A 190 -4.35 6.66 18.54
C GLU A 190 -4.60 5.80 17.31
N GLN A 191 -4.04 6.15 16.16
CA GLN A 191 -4.19 5.42 14.90
C GLN A 191 -5.67 5.19 14.48
N ASN A 192 -6.57 6.09 14.90
CA ASN A 192 -8.02 5.98 14.68
C ASN A 192 -8.41 6.42 13.25
N PHE A 193 -7.86 5.76 12.24
CA PHE A 193 -8.19 6.00 10.85
C PHE A 193 -9.39 5.14 10.42
N GLN A 194 -10.36 5.73 9.71
CA GLN A 194 -11.43 5.00 9.05
C GLN A 194 -11.05 4.59 7.62
N ALA A 195 -10.25 5.41 6.97
CA ALA A 195 -9.76 5.14 5.63
C ALA A 195 -8.40 5.80 5.40
N ILE A 196 -7.56 5.16 4.58
CA ILE A 196 -6.29 5.69 4.09
C ILE A 196 -6.25 5.48 2.59
N ARG A 197 -5.91 6.52 1.85
CA ARG A 197 -5.67 6.45 0.41
C ARG A 197 -4.29 6.98 0.08
N ILE A 198 -3.58 6.26 -0.76
CA ILE A 198 -2.23 6.61 -1.18
C ILE A 198 -2.20 6.64 -2.71
N ASN A 199 -1.64 7.70 -3.29
CA ASN A 199 -1.38 7.80 -4.73
C ASN A 199 0.11 8.03 -4.95
N PHE A 200 0.77 7.08 -5.60
CA PHE A 200 2.16 7.21 -6.01
C PHE A 200 2.27 7.92 -7.36
N LYS A 201 3.16 8.89 -7.47
CA LYS A 201 3.41 9.65 -8.70
C LYS A 201 4.85 9.55 -9.16
N LYS A 202 5.79 9.73 -8.25
CA LYS A 202 7.22 9.70 -8.50
C LYS A 202 7.91 9.03 -7.32
N ALA A 203 8.80 8.09 -7.61
CA ALA A 203 9.56 7.41 -6.59
C ALA A 203 10.63 8.34 -5.99
N LEU A 204 10.89 8.17 -4.70
CA LEU A 204 12.05 8.69 -4.01
C LEU A 204 13.15 7.62 -4.02
N VAL A 205 14.41 8.06 -4.03
CA VAL A 205 15.59 7.21 -3.97
C VAL A 205 16.48 7.60 -2.80
N LEU A 206 17.52 6.83 -2.54
CA LEU A 206 18.48 7.11 -1.48
C LEU A 206 19.01 8.55 -1.57
N ASP A 207 19.18 9.18 -0.41
CA ASP A 207 19.67 10.55 -0.23
C ASP A 207 18.79 11.67 -0.81
N ASP A 208 17.62 11.34 -1.39
CA ASP A 208 16.64 12.36 -1.75
C ASP A 208 16.18 13.13 -0.50
N VAL A 209 15.98 14.43 -0.68
CA VAL A 209 15.33 15.28 0.32
C VAL A 209 13.84 15.27 0.07
N ALA A 210 13.07 14.76 1.04
CA ALA A 210 11.63 14.68 0.98
C ALA A 210 10.99 15.77 1.86
N THR A 211 10.25 16.68 1.25
CA THR A 211 9.43 17.67 1.96
C THR A 211 8.01 17.14 2.07
N ILE A 212 7.59 16.88 3.33
CA ILE A 212 6.30 16.29 3.69
C ILE A 212 5.41 17.40 4.21
N LYS A 213 4.27 17.62 3.55
CA LYS A 213 3.36 18.74 3.86
C LYS A 213 1.99 18.23 4.23
N LEU A 214 1.41 18.76 5.31
CA LEU A 214 0.09 18.43 5.82
C LEU A 214 -0.92 19.51 5.49
N ALA A 215 -2.05 19.11 4.95
CA ALA A 215 -3.24 19.95 4.82
C ALA A 215 -4.42 19.33 5.54
N GLN A 216 -5.30 20.17 6.08
CA GLN A 216 -6.59 19.76 6.63
C GLN A 216 -7.70 20.07 5.63
N THR A 217 -8.63 19.15 5.46
CA THR A 217 -9.80 19.27 4.59
C THR A 217 -11.06 18.89 5.34
N GLU A 218 -12.23 19.12 4.76
CA GLU A 218 -13.50 18.67 5.33
C GLU A 218 -13.61 17.16 5.49
N GLN A 219 -12.83 16.41 4.70
CA GLN A 219 -12.84 14.93 4.68
C GLN A 219 -11.73 14.30 5.54
N GLY A 220 -10.89 15.10 6.19
CA GLY A 220 -9.76 14.67 7.00
C GLY A 220 -8.45 15.35 6.59
N TYR A 221 -7.35 14.63 6.66
CA TYR A 221 -6.03 15.15 6.35
C TYR A 221 -5.53 14.67 4.98
N VAL A 222 -4.77 15.54 4.32
CA VAL A 222 -4.03 15.20 3.10
C VAL A 222 -2.56 15.46 3.35
N VAL A 223 -1.73 14.44 3.15
CA VAL A 223 -0.28 14.58 3.20
C VAL A 223 0.26 14.51 1.78
N ALA A 224 1.06 15.50 1.39
CA ALA A 224 1.76 15.54 0.12
C ALA A 224 3.27 15.44 0.36
N ILE A 225 3.92 14.52 -0.33
CA ILE A 225 5.36 14.29 -0.23
C ILE A 225 6.00 14.74 -1.55
N TYR A 226 6.90 15.69 -1.46
CA TYR A 226 7.63 16.27 -2.59
C TYR A 226 9.10 15.86 -2.52
N LYS A 227 9.68 15.61 -3.68
CA LYS A 227 11.12 15.53 -3.86
C LYS A 227 11.64 16.92 -4.18
N GLU A 228 12.63 17.40 -3.45
CA GLU A 228 13.38 18.62 -3.75
C GLU A 228 14.37 18.43 -4.88
#